data_b2de897cf145b18d3547d31b5ef4ef94
#
_entry.id   b2de897cf145b18d3547d31b5ef4ef94
#
_cell.length_a   1.000
_cell.length_b   1.000
_cell.length_c   1.000
_cell.angle_alpha   90.00
_cell.angle_beta   90.00
_cell.angle_gamma   90.00
#
_symmetry.space_group_name_H-M   'P 1'
#
loop_
_entity.id
_entity.type
_entity.pdbx_description
1 polymer ?
#
loop_
_entity_poly.entity_id
_entity_poly.type
_entity_poly.pdbx_seq_one_letter_code
_entity_poly.pdbx_strand_id
1 'polypeptide(L)'
;MIDDDMRYRAVDSRDSRFDGVFFTAVTTTGIYCRPSCPAVTPKRVNCTFYPTAAAAQGAGFRACRRCRPDSVPGSPEWNHRADLVGRAMRLIGDGVVDRDGVAGLAGRLGYSSRQLQRQLTAELGAGPIALARARRAHTARLLLQTTDLPVTEVAFASGFASVRQFNDTVREVYDRTPSGLREEVAAGRRAVGPAGGLTLRLAYRGALDSDHLIDFLALRAVPGVEEVVPGARPGVRTYRRTLALPYGHGIAEVDGLAPGDPATRGWLDCRLRLTDLRDLTTAVHRLRALFDLDADPDAVDEQLGADPLLGAHVRARPGLRSPGHVDPHELAVRAVLGQQVTVVAARTLAARLAAKYGAPLPEPSGGLDRLFPTAAALADADPADLAMPAARKRALTGLCAALAEGSVRLDGGVDREQAAADLLALPGIGPWTVGYLRMRALADPDVFLPGDAGVRHGLIALGAAGDPKSATTTAQTWAPWRSYAVHRLWAAASAAGAAAAESAAGIPEAGTDLPPTGVTNSRADRGAPHGAARPAAEKAERETA
;
A
#
# COMPACT_ATOMS: atom_id res chain seq x y z
N MET A 1 -29.33 3.01 -12.33
CA MET A 1 -30.05 2.29 -11.25
C MET A 1 -29.63 0.84 -11.29
N ILE A 2 -29.19 0.28 -10.16
CA ILE A 2 -28.85 -1.14 -10.04
C ILE A 2 -30.16 -1.93 -10.19
N ASP A 3 -30.27 -2.79 -11.20
CA ASP A 3 -31.43 -3.64 -11.41
C ASP A 3 -31.45 -4.83 -10.42
N ASP A 4 -32.56 -5.53 -10.32
CA ASP A 4 -32.71 -6.62 -9.36
C ASP A 4 -31.86 -7.85 -9.68
N ASP A 5 -31.45 -8.03 -10.92
CA ASP A 5 -30.58 -9.13 -11.32
C ASP A 5 -29.12 -8.83 -10.93
N MET A 6 -28.72 -7.56 -11.02
CA MET A 6 -27.43 -7.10 -10.52
C MET A 6 -27.36 -7.18 -8.98
N ARG A 7 -28.47 -6.82 -8.29
CA ARG A 7 -28.58 -6.99 -6.84
C ARG A 7 -28.47 -8.46 -6.44
N TYR A 8 -29.14 -9.35 -7.16
CA TYR A 8 -29.05 -10.78 -6.87
C TYR A 8 -27.64 -11.33 -7.10
N ARG A 9 -26.95 -10.92 -8.15
CA ARG A 9 -25.54 -11.31 -8.37
C ARG A 9 -24.64 -10.87 -7.22
N ALA A 10 -24.84 -9.66 -6.69
CA ALA A 10 -24.10 -9.18 -5.51
C ALA A 10 -24.38 -10.05 -4.26
N VAL A 11 -25.60 -10.53 -4.07
CA VAL A 11 -25.95 -11.45 -2.98
C VAL A 11 -25.35 -12.83 -3.19
N ASP A 12 -25.38 -13.36 -4.40
CA ASP A 12 -24.83 -14.67 -4.75
C ASP A 12 -23.30 -14.71 -4.60
N SER A 13 -22.63 -13.63 -4.98
CA SER A 13 -21.19 -13.43 -4.76
C SER A 13 -20.83 -13.00 -3.34
N ARG A 14 -21.81 -12.73 -2.49
CA ARG A 14 -21.65 -12.20 -1.11
C ARG A 14 -20.81 -10.92 -1.08
N ASP A 15 -21.10 -10.03 -1.99
CA ASP A 15 -20.31 -8.83 -2.21
C ASP A 15 -20.58 -7.77 -1.14
N SER A 16 -19.63 -7.61 -0.22
CA SER A 16 -19.71 -6.65 0.90
C SER A 16 -19.71 -5.18 0.47
N ARG A 17 -19.35 -4.87 -0.77
CA ARG A 17 -19.37 -3.51 -1.31
C ARG A 17 -20.78 -2.95 -1.42
N PHE A 18 -21.77 -3.83 -1.52
CA PHE A 18 -23.17 -3.46 -1.57
C PHE A 18 -23.85 -3.42 -0.19
N ASP A 19 -23.12 -3.69 0.89
CA ASP A 19 -23.66 -3.59 2.25
C ASP A 19 -24.04 -2.15 2.56
N GLY A 20 -25.30 -1.94 2.92
CA GLY A 20 -25.87 -0.61 3.15
C GLY A 20 -26.41 0.09 1.89
N VAL A 21 -26.08 -0.39 0.69
CA VAL A 21 -26.63 0.13 -0.58
C VAL A 21 -28.04 -0.42 -0.81
N PHE A 22 -28.24 -1.72 -0.50
CA PHE A 22 -29.55 -2.34 -0.50
C PHE A 22 -29.59 -3.51 0.49
N PHE A 23 -30.78 -4.03 0.76
CA PHE A 23 -31.04 -5.14 1.64
C PHE A 23 -31.86 -6.20 0.91
N THR A 24 -31.52 -7.47 1.11
CA THR A 24 -32.20 -8.62 0.49
C THR A 24 -33.15 -9.23 1.51
N ALA A 25 -34.43 -9.21 1.22
CA ALA A 25 -35.45 -9.89 2.03
C ALA A 25 -35.82 -11.23 1.40
N VAL A 26 -35.86 -12.28 2.22
CA VAL A 26 -36.14 -13.67 1.80
C VAL A 26 -37.55 -14.00 2.21
N THR A 27 -38.46 -14.12 1.24
CA THR A 27 -39.89 -14.31 1.47
C THR A 27 -40.21 -15.58 2.20
N THR A 28 -39.45 -16.65 1.98
CA THR A 28 -39.66 -17.98 2.63
C THR A 28 -39.28 -18.00 4.10
N THR A 29 -38.41 -17.09 4.55
CA THR A 29 -37.93 -17.06 5.95
C THR A 29 -38.41 -15.85 6.72
N GLY A 30 -38.95 -14.83 6.04
CA GLY A 30 -39.32 -13.55 6.64
C GLY A 30 -38.13 -12.77 7.20
N ILE A 31 -36.92 -13.02 6.66
CA ILE A 31 -35.66 -12.41 7.13
C ILE A 31 -35.11 -11.51 6.05
N TYR A 32 -34.65 -10.32 6.44
CA TYR A 32 -33.82 -9.50 5.55
C TYR A 32 -32.35 -9.53 5.98
N CYS A 33 -31.47 -9.51 4.98
CA CYS A 33 -30.03 -9.61 5.09
C CYS A 33 -29.35 -8.47 4.32
N ARG A 34 -28.08 -8.21 4.63
CA ARG A 34 -27.20 -7.46 3.74
C ARG A 34 -26.60 -8.39 2.67
N PRO A 35 -26.13 -7.84 1.53
CA PRO A 35 -25.57 -8.63 0.42
C PRO A 35 -24.45 -9.60 0.84
N SER A 36 -23.55 -9.17 1.72
CA SER A 36 -22.43 -9.99 2.21
C SER A 36 -22.82 -11.08 3.25
N CYS A 37 -24.11 -11.32 3.48
CA CYS A 37 -24.54 -12.27 4.50
C CYS A 37 -23.94 -13.67 4.27
N PRO A 38 -23.27 -14.29 5.26
CA PRO A 38 -22.67 -15.62 5.13
C PRO A 38 -23.72 -16.76 5.19
N ALA A 39 -25.01 -16.46 5.22
CA ALA A 39 -26.07 -17.47 5.13
C ALA A 39 -26.09 -18.13 3.74
N VAL A 40 -26.77 -19.25 3.61
CA VAL A 40 -27.01 -19.89 2.32
C VAL A 40 -27.70 -18.90 1.39
N THR A 41 -27.16 -18.71 0.18
CA THR A 41 -27.75 -17.82 -0.83
C THR A 41 -29.18 -18.30 -1.16
N PRO A 42 -30.19 -17.45 -0.99
CA PRO A 42 -31.56 -17.82 -1.30
C PRO A 42 -31.76 -17.90 -2.82
N LYS A 43 -32.73 -18.69 -3.27
CA LYS A 43 -33.10 -18.71 -4.69
C LYS A 43 -33.62 -17.33 -5.11
N ARG A 44 -33.29 -16.88 -6.33
CA ARG A 44 -33.67 -15.56 -6.86
C ARG A 44 -35.18 -15.27 -6.72
N VAL A 45 -36.01 -16.27 -6.99
CA VAL A 45 -37.48 -16.16 -6.90
C VAL A 45 -37.98 -15.81 -5.50
N ASN A 46 -37.21 -16.10 -4.46
CA ASN A 46 -37.54 -15.82 -3.05
C ASN A 46 -36.94 -14.51 -2.54
N CYS A 47 -36.24 -13.73 -3.39
CA CYS A 47 -35.55 -12.50 -3.02
C CYS A 47 -36.35 -11.27 -3.46
N THR A 48 -36.56 -10.36 -2.50
CA THR A 48 -37.03 -9.00 -2.74
C THR A 48 -36.00 -8.03 -2.20
N PHE A 49 -35.76 -6.93 -2.90
CA PHE A 49 -34.70 -5.98 -2.55
C PHE A 49 -35.31 -4.66 -2.05
N TYR A 50 -34.72 -4.12 -0.99
CA TYR A 50 -35.13 -2.87 -0.34
C TYR A 50 -33.97 -1.89 -0.25
N PRO A 51 -34.18 -0.60 -0.48
CA PRO A 51 -33.10 0.39 -0.40
C PRO A 51 -32.60 0.66 1.03
N THR A 52 -33.42 0.35 2.04
CA THR A 52 -33.07 0.57 3.45
C THR A 52 -33.52 -0.58 4.34
N ALA A 53 -32.86 -0.78 5.47
CA ALA A 53 -33.28 -1.70 6.52
C ALA A 53 -34.71 -1.36 7.01
N ALA A 54 -35.03 -0.07 7.17
CA ALA A 54 -36.34 0.40 7.59
C ALA A 54 -37.44 0.01 6.59
N ALA A 55 -37.16 0.08 5.28
CA ALA A 55 -38.12 -0.33 4.25
C ALA A 55 -38.40 -1.84 4.30
N ALA A 56 -37.37 -2.67 4.53
CA ALA A 56 -37.54 -4.11 4.71
C ALA A 56 -38.31 -4.45 6.00
N GLN A 57 -38.05 -3.74 7.10
CA GLN A 57 -38.79 -3.89 8.35
C GLN A 57 -40.26 -3.47 8.21
N GLY A 58 -40.51 -2.33 7.54
CA GLY A 58 -41.86 -1.85 7.23
C GLY A 58 -42.66 -2.84 6.36
N ALA A 59 -41.99 -3.64 5.53
CA ALA A 59 -42.60 -4.72 4.75
C ALA A 59 -42.75 -6.03 5.54
N GLY A 60 -42.48 -6.03 6.85
CA GLY A 60 -42.72 -7.18 7.74
C GLY A 60 -41.55 -8.16 7.86
N PHE A 61 -40.39 -7.87 7.32
CA PHE A 61 -39.20 -8.73 7.45
C PHE A 61 -38.43 -8.40 8.72
N ARG A 62 -37.91 -9.42 9.42
CA ARG A 62 -37.05 -9.28 10.59
C ARG A 62 -35.56 -9.30 10.21
N ALA A 63 -34.74 -8.59 10.98
CA ALA A 63 -33.30 -8.56 10.78
C ALA A 63 -32.64 -9.93 10.95
N CYS A 64 -31.73 -10.27 10.08
CA CYS A 64 -30.90 -11.46 10.19
C CYS A 64 -29.98 -11.35 11.41
N ARG A 65 -30.06 -12.30 12.34
CA ARG A 65 -29.20 -12.34 13.54
C ARG A 65 -27.74 -12.60 13.24
N ARG A 66 -27.43 -13.14 12.05
CA ARG A 66 -26.07 -13.48 11.64
C ARG A 66 -25.33 -12.27 11.05
N CYS A 67 -25.93 -11.53 10.13
CA CYS A 67 -25.28 -10.39 9.49
C CYS A 67 -25.67 -9.03 10.10
N ARG A 68 -26.61 -8.96 11.06
CA ARG A 68 -27.03 -7.74 11.75
C ARG A 68 -27.26 -6.55 10.78
N PRO A 69 -28.20 -6.69 9.84
CA PRO A 69 -28.46 -5.65 8.84
C PRO A 69 -29.19 -4.44 9.45
N ASP A 70 -29.62 -4.53 10.69
CA ASP A 70 -30.23 -3.50 11.53
C ASP A 70 -29.20 -2.54 12.14
N SER A 71 -27.91 -2.90 12.15
CA SER A 71 -26.83 -2.02 12.63
C SER A 71 -26.60 -0.88 11.65
N VAL A 72 -26.17 0.26 12.15
CA VAL A 72 -25.90 1.45 11.32
C VAL A 72 -24.66 1.17 10.44
N PRO A 73 -24.73 1.37 9.11
CA PRO A 73 -23.55 1.26 8.25
C PRO A 73 -22.40 2.10 8.77
N GLY A 74 -21.21 1.48 8.93
CA GLY A 74 -20.04 2.14 9.51
C GLY A 74 -19.96 2.14 11.05
N SER A 75 -20.98 1.62 11.76
CA SER A 75 -20.85 1.42 13.21
C SER A 75 -19.90 0.28 13.54
N PRO A 76 -19.28 0.25 14.74
CA PRO A 76 -18.43 -0.86 15.18
C PRO A 76 -19.14 -2.22 15.11
N GLU A 77 -20.45 -2.25 15.37
CA GLU A 77 -21.27 -3.46 15.32
C GLU A 77 -21.54 -3.94 13.88
N TRP A 78 -21.59 -3.01 12.93
CA TRP A 78 -21.74 -3.31 11.50
C TRP A 78 -20.50 -3.98 10.91
N ASN A 79 -19.31 -3.47 11.23
CA ASN A 79 -18.05 -3.89 10.64
C ASN A 79 -17.25 -4.87 11.47
N HIS A 80 -17.59 -5.06 12.75
CA HIS A 80 -16.75 -5.77 13.71
C HIS A 80 -16.40 -7.21 13.28
N ARG A 81 -17.31 -7.95 12.67
CA ARG A 81 -17.04 -9.32 12.19
C ARG A 81 -16.26 -9.35 10.90
N ALA A 82 -16.63 -8.51 9.95
CA ALA A 82 -15.91 -8.39 8.69
C ALA A 82 -14.49 -7.88 8.92
N ASP A 83 -14.30 -6.93 9.85
CA ASP A 83 -13.00 -6.44 10.25
C ASP A 83 -12.15 -7.53 10.92
N LEU A 84 -12.69 -8.28 11.88
CA LEU A 84 -11.97 -9.39 12.51
C LEU A 84 -11.51 -10.44 11.50
N VAL A 85 -12.38 -10.81 10.56
CA VAL A 85 -12.04 -11.77 9.50
C VAL A 85 -10.91 -11.20 8.61
N GLY A 86 -11.04 -9.96 8.19
CA GLY A 86 -10.03 -9.27 7.39
C GLY A 86 -8.68 -9.18 8.11
N ARG A 87 -8.68 -8.82 9.39
CA ARG A 87 -7.49 -8.77 10.26
C ARG A 87 -6.84 -10.14 10.40
N ALA A 88 -7.64 -11.18 10.68
CA ALA A 88 -7.17 -12.55 10.79
C ALA A 88 -6.53 -13.03 9.48
N MET A 89 -7.18 -12.77 8.34
CA MET A 89 -6.66 -13.17 7.03
C MET A 89 -5.37 -12.45 6.65
N ARG A 90 -5.22 -11.17 7.01
CA ARG A 90 -3.93 -10.44 6.82
C ARG A 90 -2.82 -11.05 7.65
N LEU A 91 -3.06 -11.37 8.93
CA LEU A 91 -2.07 -12.01 9.80
C LEU A 91 -1.73 -13.44 9.37
N ILE A 92 -2.73 -14.24 8.95
CA ILE A 92 -2.49 -15.56 8.35
C ILE A 92 -1.66 -15.40 7.08
N GLY A 93 -1.93 -14.35 6.31
CA GLY A 93 -1.19 -13.97 5.12
C GLY A 93 0.28 -13.65 5.38
N ASP A 94 0.56 -12.97 6.47
CA ASP A 94 1.93 -12.67 6.93
C ASP A 94 2.59 -13.87 7.65
N GLY A 95 1.96 -15.05 7.70
CA GLY A 95 2.55 -16.27 8.26
C GLY A 95 2.50 -16.35 9.79
N VAL A 96 1.67 -15.56 10.48
CA VAL A 96 1.59 -15.55 11.95
C VAL A 96 1.20 -16.93 12.51
N VAL A 97 0.29 -17.67 11.85
CA VAL A 97 -0.08 -19.01 12.32
C VAL A 97 1.08 -20.00 12.21
N ASP A 98 1.95 -19.82 11.22
CA ASP A 98 3.11 -20.70 11.00
C ASP A 98 4.23 -20.43 12.01
N ARG A 99 4.39 -19.17 12.44
CA ARG A 99 5.39 -18.76 13.45
C ARG A 99 4.90 -18.91 14.89
N ASP A 100 3.72 -18.39 15.18
CA ASP A 100 3.24 -18.19 16.56
C ASP A 100 2.04 -19.08 16.91
N GLY A 101 1.59 -19.90 15.96
CA GLY A 101 0.41 -20.76 16.12
C GLY A 101 -0.91 -19.99 16.22
N VAL A 102 -2.00 -20.73 16.52
CA VAL A 102 -3.34 -20.13 16.68
C VAL A 102 -3.42 -19.25 17.93
N ALA A 103 -2.66 -19.57 18.97
CA ALA A 103 -2.62 -18.77 20.19
C ALA A 103 -1.99 -17.38 19.93
N GLY A 104 -0.91 -17.34 19.17
CA GLY A 104 -0.27 -16.07 18.75
C GLY A 104 -1.20 -15.23 17.86
N LEU A 105 -1.87 -15.85 16.89
CA LEU A 105 -2.87 -15.17 16.08
C LEU A 105 -4.01 -14.58 16.94
N ALA A 106 -4.56 -15.37 17.85
CA ALA A 106 -5.66 -14.97 18.72
C ALA A 106 -5.24 -13.82 19.66
N GLY A 107 -4.04 -13.92 20.27
CA GLY A 107 -3.47 -12.87 21.12
C GLY A 107 -3.30 -11.54 20.39
N ARG A 108 -2.79 -11.57 19.13
CA ARG A 108 -2.66 -10.35 18.31
C ARG A 108 -4.00 -9.70 17.97
N LEU A 109 -5.07 -10.49 17.88
CA LEU A 109 -6.41 -10.01 17.57
C LEU A 109 -7.22 -9.61 18.82
N GLY A 110 -6.72 -9.90 20.03
CA GLY A 110 -7.44 -9.63 21.29
C GLY A 110 -8.56 -10.64 21.59
N TYR A 111 -8.45 -11.87 21.06
CA TYR A 111 -9.46 -12.92 21.25
C TYR A 111 -8.87 -14.19 21.87
N SER A 112 -9.72 -15.05 22.47
CA SER A 112 -9.32 -16.40 22.79
C SER A 112 -9.27 -17.27 21.52
N SER A 113 -8.40 -18.29 21.48
CA SER A 113 -8.30 -19.21 20.35
C SER A 113 -9.63 -19.86 19.99
N ARG A 114 -10.47 -20.18 21.01
CA ARG A 114 -11.81 -20.75 20.82
C ARG A 114 -12.78 -19.77 20.16
N GLN A 115 -12.76 -18.50 20.57
CA GLN A 115 -13.59 -17.47 19.96
C GLN A 115 -13.20 -17.24 18.52
N LEU A 116 -11.89 -17.11 18.25
CA LEU A 116 -11.36 -16.92 16.91
C LEU A 116 -11.72 -18.10 15.99
N GLN A 117 -11.52 -19.34 16.45
CA GLN A 117 -11.92 -20.54 15.72
C GLN A 117 -13.40 -20.48 15.34
N ARG A 118 -14.28 -20.18 16.30
CA ARG A 118 -15.73 -20.11 16.07
C ARG A 118 -16.10 -19.02 15.08
N GLN A 119 -15.49 -17.82 15.19
CA GLN A 119 -15.79 -16.70 14.31
C GLN A 119 -15.35 -16.99 12.87
N LEU A 120 -14.11 -17.44 12.67
CA LEU A 120 -13.60 -17.76 11.33
C LEU A 120 -14.40 -18.93 10.69
N THR A 121 -14.72 -19.96 11.46
CA THR A 121 -15.55 -21.07 10.95
C THR A 121 -16.95 -20.60 10.57
N ALA A 122 -17.55 -19.68 11.35
CA ALA A 122 -18.89 -19.17 11.04
C ALA A 122 -18.92 -18.28 9.79
N GLU A 123 -17.85 -17.50 9.55
CA GLU A 123 -17.80 -16.53 8.44
C GLU A 123 -17.16 -17.12 7.16
N LEU A 124 -16.12 -17.95 7.31
CA LEU A 124 -15.35 -18.49 6.18
C LEU A 124 -15.54 -20.00 5.96
N GLY A 125 -16.28 -20.67 6.83
CA GLY A 125 -16.45 -22.12 6.78
C GLY A 125 -15.22 -22.92 7.25
N ALA A 126 -14.13 -22.24 7.67
CA ALA A 126 -12.87 -22.87 8.04
C ALA A 126 -12.20 -22.14 9.22
N GLY A 127 -11.53 -22.90 10.09
CA GLY A 127 -10.77 -22.33 11.21
C GLY A 127 -9.36 -21.90 10.82
N PRO A 128 -8.62 -21.23 11.73
CA PRO A 128 -7.29 -20.65 11.45
C PRO A 128 -6.29 -21.67 10.89
N ILE A 129 -6.26 -22.89 11.44
CA ILE A 129 -5.33 -23.95 10.99
C ILE A 129 -5.63 -24.36 9.54
N ALA A 130 -6.91 -24.55 9.21
CA ALA A 130 -7.32 -24.94 7.86
C ALA A 130 -7.01 -23.84 6.84
N LEU A 131 -7.24 -22.58 7.21
CA LEU A 131 -6.90 -21.42 6.37
C LEU A 131 -5.39 -21.30 6.13
N ALA A 132 -4.57 -21.45 7.18
CA ALA A 132 -3.12 -21.46 7.06
C ALA A 132 -2.64 -22.67 6.22
N ARG A 133 -3.24 -23.85 6.41
CA ARG A 133 -2.93 -25.05 5.62
C ARG A 133 -3.22 -24.87 4.14
N ALA A 134 -4.37 -24.29 3.80
CA ALA A 134 -4.72 -23.99 2.41
C ALA A 134 -3.71 -23.02 1.78
N ARG A 135 -3.25 -22.02 2.55
CA ARG A 135 -2.23 -21.08 2.09
C ARG A 135 -0.88 -21.76 1.87
N ARG A 136 -0.42 -22.60 2.82
CA ARG A 136 0.80 -23.41 2.65
C ARG A 136 0.73 -24.28 1.39
N ALA A 137 -0.40 -24.95 1.16
CA ALA A 137 -0.60 -25.76 -0.05
C ALA A 137 -0.50 -24.92 -1.32
N HIS A 138 -1.07 -23.71 -1.33
CA HIS A 138 -0.95 -22.78 -2.46
C HIS A 138 0.50 -22.35 -2.71
N THR A 139 1.24 -21.98 -1.66
CA THR A 139 2.68 -21.65 -1.74
C THR A 139 3.48 -22.84 -2.25
N ALA A 140 3.22 -24.03 -1.74
CA ALA A 140 3.85 -25.28 -2.19
C ALA A 140 3.65 -25.50 -3.70
N ARG A 141 2.40 -25.41 -4.17
CA ARG A 141 2.10 -25.53 -5.61
C ARG A 141 2.86 -24.50 -6.43
N LEU A 142 2.87 -23.24 -5.99
CA LEU A 142 3.58 -22.16 -6.67
C LEU A 142 5.08 -22.52 -6.82
N LEU A 143 5.74 -22.92 -5.74
CA LEU A 143 7.16 -23.31 -5.75
C LEU A 143 7.43 -24.53 -6.61
N LEU A 144 6.60 -25.57 -6.52
CA LEU A 144 6.73 -26.77 -7.35
C LEU A 144 6.64 -26.44 -8.84
N GLN A 145 5.80 -25.47 -9.20
CA GLN A 145 5.53 -25.07 -10.58
C GLN A 145 6.52 -24.04 -11.14
N THR A 146 7.19 -23.26 -10.26
CA THR A 146 8.03 -22.14 -10.71
C THR A 146 9.51 -22.28 -10.38
N THR A 147 9.90 -23.29 -9.58
CA THR A 147 11.29 -23.49 -9.16
C THR A 147 11.75 -24.94 -9.35
N ASP A 148 13.08 -25.14 -9.34
CA ASP A 148 13.72 -26.46 -9.34
C ASP A 148 14.18 -26.91 -7.95
N LEU A 149 13.73 -26.21 -6.89
CA LEU A 149 14.04 -26.56 -5.51
C LEU A 149 13.70 -28.03 -5.22
N PRO A 150 14.54 -28.77 -4.47
CA PRO A 150 14.20 -30.11 -3.98
C PRO A 150 12.83 -30.12 -3.31
N VAL A 151 12.07 -31.19 -3.48
CA VAL A 151 10.71 -31.32 -2.89
C VAL A 151 10.73 -31.12 -1.37
N THR A 152 11.79 -31.56 -0.72
CA THR A 152 12.04 -31.37 0.73
C THR A 152 12.19 -29.89 1.10
N GLU A 153 12.93 -29.12 0.30
CA GLU A 153 13.09 -27.68 0.52
C GLU A 153 11.77 -26.94 0.27
N VAL A 154 11.02 -27.32 -0.78
CA VAL A 154 9.69 -26.77 -1.04
C VAL A 154 8.75 -27.01 0.15
N ALA A 155 8.81 -28.16 0.80
CA ALA A 155 7.99 -28.44 1.98
C ALA A 155 8.24 -27.41 3.10
N PHE A 156 9.50 -27.20 3.46
CA PHE A 156 9.87 -26.25 4.53
C PHE A 156 9.66 -24.79 4.12
N ALA A 157 10.03 -24.43 2.89
CA ALA A 157 9.80 -23.08 2.33
C ALA A 157 8.32 -22.69 2.29
N SER A 158 7.43 -23.70 2.17
CA SER A 158 5.98 -23.49 2.19
C SER A 158 5.38 -23.44 3.60
N GLY A 159 6.21 -23.54 4.66
CA GLY A 159 5.78 -23.47 6.06
C GLY A 159 5.26 -24.79 6.64
N PHE A 160 5.54 -25.96 6.03
CA PHE A 160 5.22 -27.25 6.63
C PHE A 160 6.30 -27.68 7.63
N ALA A 161 5.85 -28.23 8.75
CA ALA A 161 6.75 -28.73 9.79
C ALA A 161 7.42 -30.07 9.41
N SER A 162 6.90 -30.80 8.42
CA SER A 162 7.47 -32.05 7.94
C SER A 162 7.10 -32.35 6.49
N VAL A 163 7.99 -33.08 5.80
CA VAL A 163 7.76 -33.56 4.42
C VAL A 163 6.55 -34.50 4.33
N ARG A 164 6.27 -35.26 5.38
CA ARG A 164 5.09 -36.13 5.43
C ARG A 164 3.81 -35.29 5.39
N GLN A 165 3.68 -34.30 6.28
CA GLN A 165 2.50 -33.42 6.32
C GLN A 165 2.33 -32.67 4.99
N PHE A 166 3.43 -32.22 4.39
CA PHE A 166 3.42 -31.59 3.07
C PHE A 166 2.86 -32.53 2.01
N ASN A 167 3.40 -33.77 1.88
CA ASN A 167 2.95 -34.75 0.90
C ASN A 167 1.46 -35.08 1.05
N ASP A 168 1.01 -35.31 2.30
CA ASP A 168 -0.38 -35.62 2.60
C ASP A 168 -1.30 -34.44 2.25
N THR A 169 -0.87 -33.20 2.58
CA THR A 169 -1.66 -32.00 2.26
C THR A 169 -1.72 -31.75 0.75
N VAL A 170 -0.61 -31.88 0.02
CA VAL A 170 -0.59 -31.68 -1.43
C VAL A 170 -1.49 -32.70 -2.13
N ARG A 171 -1.45 -33.97 -1.71
CA ARG A 171 -2.34 -35.01 -2.27
C ARG A 171 -3.80 -34.72 -1.97
N GLU A 172 -4.12 -34.35 -0.73
CA GLU A 172 -5.50 -34.06 -0.33
C GLU A 172 -6.09 -32.83 -1.07
N VAL A 173 -5.29 -31.77 -1.25
CA VAL A 173 -5.78 -30.52 -1.85
C VAL A 173 -5.81 -30.57 -3.38
N TYR A 174 -4.82 -31.24 -4.01
CA TYR A 174 -4.66 -31.22 -5.47
C TYR A 174 -4.89 -32.56 -6.17
N ASP A 175 -5.17 -33.62 -5.42
CA ASP A 175 -5.27 -35.00 -5.93
C ASP A 175 -4.05 -35.40 -6.77
N ARG A 176 -2.86 -34.93 -6.38
CA ARG A 176 -1.58 -35.13 -7.07
C ARG A 176 -0.45 -35.25 -6.06
N THR A 177 0.61 -35.93 -6.48
CA THR A 177 1.87 -35.92 -5.73
C THR A 177 2.64 -34.61 -6.02
N PRO A 178 3.54 -34.16 -5.14
CA PRO A 178 4.38 -33.01 -5.42
C PRO A 178 5.19 -33.15 -6.73
N SER A 179 5.72 -34.34 -7.01
CA SER A 179 6.43 -34.61 -8.27
C SER A 179 5.49 -34.50 -9.47
N GLY A 180 4.26 -35.04 -9.38
CA GLY A 180 3.25 -34.93 -10.44
C GLY A 180 2.85 -33.49 -10.74
N LEU A 181 2.68 -32.65 -9.70
CA LEU A 181 2.43 -31.20 -9.90
C LEU A 181 3.60 -30.50 -10.60
N ARG A 182 4.82 -30.94 -10.37
CA ARG A 182 6.02 -30.42 -11.05
C ARG A 182 6.06 -30.82 -12.51
N GLU A 183 5.79 -32.07 -12.83
CA GLU A 183 5.81 -32.64 -14.19
C GLU A 183 4.76 -32.00 -15.11
N GLU A 184 3.59 -31.65 -14.60
CA GLU A 184 2.54 -30.97 -15.36
C GLU A 184 3.01 -29.66 -16.01
N VAL A 185 4.01 -29.00 -15.46
CA VAL A 185 4.51 -27.69 -15.94
C VAL A 185 5.87 -27.80 -16.64
N ALA A 186 6.55 -28.94 -16.53
CA ALA A 186 7.90 -29.15 -17.11
C ALA A 186 7.96 -28.90 -18.64
N ALA A 187 6.85 -29.11 -19.34
CA ALA A 187 6.76 -28.89 -20.79
C ALA A 187 6.74 -27.39 -21.22
N GLY A 188 6.59 -26.44 -20.27
CA GLY A 188 6.51 -25.00 -20.53
C GLY A 188 7.46 -24.13 -19.74
N ARG A 189 8.43 -24.73 -19.03
CA ARG A 189 9.32 -23.99 -18.12
C ARG A 189 10.25 -23.02 -18.82
N ARG A 190 10.20 -21.75 -18.41
CA ARG A 190 11.33 -20.83 -18.53
C ARG A 190 12.34 -21.17 -17.41
N ALA A 191 13.58 -21.38 -17.81
CA ALA A 191 14.70 -21.66 -16.90
C ALA A 191 14.75 -20.65 -15.75
N VAL A 192 15.12 -21.15 -14.56
CA VAL A 192 15.55 -20.32 -13.43
C VAL A 192 16.62 -19.36 -13.94
N GLY A 193 16.43 -18.07 -13.73
CA GLY A 193 17.43 -17.07 -14.10
C GLY A 193 18.77 -17.33 -13.40
N PRO A 194 19.90 -16.95 -13.99
CA PRO A 194 21.20 -17.10 -13.37
C PRO A 194 21.23 -16.34 -12.05
N ALA A 195 21.80 -16.95 -11.01
CA ALA A 195 21.99 -16.43 -9.65
C ALA A 195 20.85 -16.64 -8.62
N GLY A 196 20.43 -17.89 -8.40
CA GLY A 196 19.86 -18.28 -7.08
C GLY A 196 18.53 -17.64 -6.63
N GLY A 197 17.87 -16.83 -7.46
CA GLY A 197 16.64 -16.15 -7.11
C GLY A 197 15.38 -16.92 -7.54
N LEU A 198 14.32 -16.83 -6.73
CA LEU A 198 13.01 -17.37 -7.06
C LEU A 198 12.29 -16.45 -8.05
N THR A 199 11.85 -16.97 -9.19
CA THR A 199 11.02 -16.25 -10.16
C THR A 199 9.56 -16.59 -9.94
N LEU A 200 8.72 -15.58 -9.68
CA LEU A 200 7.32 -15.71 -9.34
C LEU A 200 6.47 -14.81 -10.23
N ARG A 201 5.17 -15.11 -10.30
CA ARG A 201 4.15 -14.24 -10.88
C ARG A 201 3.21 -13.76 -9.78
N LEU A 202 3.19 -12.46 -9.54
CA LEU A 202 2.27 -11.85 -8.61
C LEU A 202 0.97 -11.54 -9.35
N ALA A 203 -0.02 -12.42 -9.22
CA ALA A 203 -1.30 -12.26 -9.86
C ALA A 203 -2.09 -11.07 -9.29
N TYR A 204 -2.84 -10.36 -10.15
CA TYR A 204 -3.78 -9.30 -9.80
C TYR A 204 -5.07 -9.44 -10.61
N ARG A 205 -6.11 -8.68 -10.22
CA ARG A 205 -7.40 -8.64 -10.91
C ARG A 205 -7.59 -7.31 -11.63
N GLY A 206 -8.41 -7.32 -12.68
CA GLY A 206 -8.81 -6.14 -13.43
C GLY A 206 -7.65 -5.40 -14.08
N ALA A 207 -7.83 -4.13 -14.33
CA ALA A 207 -6.80 -3.26 -14.87
C ALA A 207 -5.72 -2.92 -13.83
N LEU A 208 -4.51 -2.60 -14.29
CA LEU A 208 -3.39 -2.14 -13.47
C LEU A 208 -2.64 -1.01 -14.18
N ASP A 209 -2.66 0.19 -13.60
CA ASP A 209 -1.81 1.30 -13.99
C ASP A 209 -0.42 1.11 -13.37
N SER A 210 0.39 0.24 -13.98
CA SER A 210 1.72 -0.09 -13.46
C SER A 210 2.71 1.06 -13.55
N ASP A 211 2.57 1.93 -14.53
CA ASP A 211 3.46 3.08 -14.71
C ASP A 211 3.29 4.07 -13.57
N HIS A 212 2.04 4.37 -13.20
CA HIS A 212 1.78 5.23 -12.03
C HIS A 212 2.33 4.62 -10.74
N LEU A 213 2.16 3.31 -10.54
CA LEU A 213 2.72 2.62 -9.37
C LEU A 213 4.25 2.74 -9.30
N ILE A 214 4.93 2.47 -10.41
CA ILE A 214 6.39 2.55 -10.47
C ILE A 214 6.85 4.01 -10.28
N ASP A 215 6.19 5.00 -10.88
CA ASP A 215 6.49 6.43 -10.68
C ASP A 215 6.30 6.87 -9.23
N PHE A 216 5.20 6.44 -8.61
CA PHE A 216 4.91 6.71 -7.21
C PHE A 216 6.00 6.16 -6.27
N LEU A 217 6.46 4.93 -6.53
CA LEU A 217 7.51 4.28 -5.77
C LEU A 217 8.89 4.90 -6.06
N ALA A 218 9.21 5.18 -7.32
CA ALA A 218 10.47 5.80 -7.74
C ALA A 218 10.70 7.17 -7.09
N LEU A 219 9.66 8.02 -7.08
CA LEU A 219 9.72 9.34 -6.44
C LEU A 219 10.09 9.25 -4.95
N ARG A 220 9.71 8.15 -4.31
CA ARG A 220 9.87 7.91 -2.86
C ARG A 220 11.01 6.94 -2.53
N ALA A 221 11.67 6.37 -3.52
CA ALA A 221 12.69 5.34 -3.35
C ALA A 221 13.88 5.87 -2.50
N VAL A 222 14.19 5.16 -1.42
CA VAL A 222 15.28 5.51 -0.50
C VAL A 222 16.58 4.86 -0.99
N PRO A 223 17.61 5.63 -1.39
CA PRO A 223 18.91 5.10 -1.78
C PRO A 223 19.48 4.11 -0.76
N GLY A 224 20.04 3.00 -1.25
CA GLY A 224 20.52 1.89 -0.43
C GLY A 224 19.46 0.85 -0.10
N VAL A 225 18.18 1.25 -0.05
CA VAL A 225 17.03 0.40 0.32
C VAL A 225 16.12 0.11 -0.87
N GLU A 226 15.90 1.11 -1.71
CA GLU A 226 14.98 1.06 -2.87
C GLU A 226 15.60 1.72 -4.09
N GLU A 227 15.33 1.17 -5.27
CA GLU A 227 15.69 1.77 -6.55
C GLU A 227 14.70 1.36 -7.65
N VAL A 228 14.65 2.14 -8.73
CA VAL A 228 13.99 1.77 -9.98
C VAL A 228 15.04 1.78 -11.09
N VAL A 229 15.13 0.67 -11.81
CA VAL A 229 16.13 0.46 -12.88
C VAL A 229 15.43 0.03 -14.17
N PRO A 230 16.10 0.15 -15.34
CA PRO A 230 15.62 -0.49 -16.56
C PRO A 230 15.46 -2.00 -16.36
N GLY A 231 14.34 -2.55 -16.82
CA GLY A 231 14.08 -3.99 -16.76
C GLY A 231 14.76 -4.75 -17.90
N ALA A 232 14.64 -6.08 -17.85
CA ALA A 232 15.22 -6.95 -18.87
C ALA A 232 14.56 -6.82 -20.26
N ARG A 233 13.29 -6.36 -20.33
CA ARG A 233 12.58 -6.11 -21.58
C ARG A 233 12.64 -4.61 -21.91
N PRO A 234 12.75 -4.23 -23.21
CA PRO A 234 12.71 -2.81 -23.60
C PRO A 234 11.47 -2.10 -23.07
N GLY A 235 11.67 -0.89 -22.52
CA GLY A 235 10.59 -0.07 -21.97
C GLY A 235 10.02 -0.54 -20.62
N VAL A 236 10.43 -1.69 -20.10
CA VAL A 236 10.05 -2.12 -18.75
C VAL A 236 10.92 -1.43 -17.72
N ARG A 237 10.31 -1.00 -16.63
CA ARG A 237 11.01 -0.52 -15.43
C ARG A 237 10.84 -1.54 -14.31
N THR A 238 11.91 -1.83 -13.60
CA THR A 238 11.93 -2.76 -12.48
C THR A 238 12.10 -1.97 -11.19
N TYR A 239 11.12 -2.10 -10.28
CA TYR A 239 11.27 -1.64 -8.91
C TYR A 239 12.01 -2.70 -8.10
N ARG A 240 13.04 -2.30 -7.38
CA ARG A 240 13.88 -3.17 -6.55
C ARG A 240 13.93 -2.64 -5.13
N ARG A 241 13.91 -3.55 -4.16
CA ARG A 241 14.09 -3.17 -2.75
C ARG A 241 14.62 -4.28 -1.88
N THR A 242 15.20 -3.90 -0.75
CA THR A 242 15.54 -4.79 0.36
C THR A 242 14.30 -5.06 1.23
N LEU A 243 14.25 -6.23 1.85
CA LEU A 243 13.19 -6.67 2.75
C LEU A 243 13.80 -7.12 4.07
N ALA A 244 13.38 -6.52 5.19
CA ALA A 244 13.59 -7.06 6.52
C ALA A 244 12.45 -8.05 6.81
N LEU A 245 12.80 -9.30 7.12
CA LEU A 245 11.88 -10.42 7.21
C LEU A 245 12.04 -11.15 8.55
N PRO A 246 11.06 -11.95 9.00
CA PRO A 246 11.07 -12.60 10.30
C PRO A 246 12.25 -13.54 10.56
N TYR A 247 12.75 -14.23 9.54
CA TYR A 247 13.87 -15.19 9.66
C TYR A 247 15.16 -14.68 9.03
N GLY A 248 15.12 -13.51 8.37
CA GLY A 248 16.29 -12.96 7.73
C GLY A 248 16.00 -11.72 6.90
N HIS A 249 16.55 -11.69 5.71
CA HIS A 249 16.34 -10.57 4.78
C HIS A 249 16.25 -11.09 3.34
N GLY A 250 15.87 -10.18 2.44
CA GLY A 250 15.84 -10.51 1.03
C GLY A 250 15.92 -9.29 0.14
N ILE A 251 16.01 -9.54 -1.16
CA ILE A 251 15.87 -8.53 -2.21
C ILE A 251 14.72 -8.95 -3.10
N ALA A 252 13.80 -8.04 -3.33
CA ALA A 252 12.69 -8.18 -4.27
C ALA A 252 12.92 -7.30 -5.49
N GLU A 253 12.60 -7.84 -6.67
CA GLU A 253 12.57 -7.13 -7.94
C GLU A 253 11.23 -7.39 -8.60
N VAL A 254 10.48 -6.35 -8.94
CA VAL A 254 9.16 -6.45 -9.56
C VAL A 254 9.14 -5.63 -10.84
N ASP A 255 8.86 -6.30 -11.95
CA ASP A 255 8.78 -5.66 -13.26
C ASP A 255 7.40 -5.00 -13.43
N GLY A 256 7.38 -3.76 -13.90
CA GLY A 256 6.18 -3.14 -14.43
C GLY A 256 5.71 -3.83 -15.72
N LEU A 257 4.58 -3.38 -16.25
CA LEU A 257 4.10 -3.86 -17.55
C LEU A 257 4.99 -3.28 -18.68
N ALA A 258 5.21 -4.08 -19.73
CA ALA A 258 5.90 -3.58 -20.90
C ALA A 258 4.98 -2.67 -21.73
N PRO A 259 5.53 -1.72 -22.51
CA PRO A 259 4.75 -1.01 -23.50
C PRO A 259 4.04 -2.00 -24.45
N GLY A 260 2.72 -1.88 -24.59
CA GLY A 260 1.90 -2.78 -25.37
C GLY A 260 1.41 -4.05 -24.65
N ASP A 261 1.89 -4.35 -23.42
CA ASP A 261 1.25 -5.35 -22.57
C ASP A 261 -0.15 -4.84 -22.19
N PRO A 262 -1.19 -5.68 -22.24
CA PRO A 262 -2.52 -5.25 -21.81
C PRO A 262 -2.50 -4.95 -20.31
N ALA A 263 -3.13 -3.85 -19.87
CA ALA A 263 -3.27 -3.52 -18.46
C ALA A 263 -3.95 -4.65 -17.66
N THR A 264 -4.71 -5.51 -18.33
CA THR A 264 -5.40 -6.68 -17.78
C THR A 264 -4.60 -7.97 -17.89
N ARG A 265 -3.26 -7.91 -18.07
CA ARG A 265 -2.38 -9.10 -18.19
C ARG A 265 -2.57 -10.10 -17.05
N GLY A 266 -2.91 -9.63 -15.84
CA GLY A 266 -3.27 -10.46 -14.70
C GLY A 266 -2.10 -10.87 -13.79
N TRP A 267 -0.84 -10.50 -14.09
CA TRP A 267 0.31 -10.73 -13.20
C TRP A 267 1.49 -9.78 -13.48
N LEU A 268 2.27 -9.51 -12.44
CA LEU A 268 3.59 -8.89 -12.50
C LEU A 268 4.67 -9.97 -12.34
N ASP A 269 5.74 -9.90 -13.12
CA ASP A 269 6.90 -10.77 -12.95
C ASP A 269 7.71 -10.28 -11.73
N CYS A 270 8.06 -11.20 -10.83
CA CYS A 270 8.76 -10.90 -9.58
C CYS A 270 9.93 -11.86 -9.41
N ARG A 271 11.07 -11.35 -8.99
CA ARG A 271 12.26 -12.12 -8.60
C ARG A 271 12.55 -11.84 -7.13
N LEU A 272 12.75 -12.91 -6.34
CA LEU A 272 13.04 -12.85 -4.92
C LEU A 272 14.36 -13.57 -4.63
N ARG A 273 15.25 -12.91 -3.92
CA ARG A 273 16.41 -13.53 -3.27
C ARG A 273 16.18 -13.44 -1.78
N LEU A 274 16.08 -14.57 -1.09
CA LEU A 274 15.81 -14.67 0.33
C LEU A 274 16.94 -15.42 1.01
N THR A 275 17.38 -14.94 2.18
CA THR A 275 18.36 -15.66 3.01
C THR A 275 17.75 -16.87 3.70
N ASP A 276 16.43 -16.85 3.92
CA ASP A 276 15.67 -17.98 4.47
C ASP A 276 14.36 -18.15 3.69
N LEU A 277 14.15 -19.32 3.13
CA LEU A 277 12.95 -19.62 2.31
C LEU A 277 11.65 -19.68 3.13
N ARG A 278 11.71 -19.80 4.45
CA ARG A 278 10.53 -19.68 5.33
C ARG A 278 9.87 -18.31 5.23
N ASP A 279 10.62 -17.30 4.83
CA ASP A 279 10.13 -15.94 4.63
C ASP A 279 9.37 -15.72 3.32
N LEU A 280 9.32 -16.71 2.42
CA LEU A 280 8.72 -16.54 1.11
C LEU A 280 7.26 -16.08 1.17
N THR A 281 6.44 -16.73 2.00
CA THR A 281 5.01 -16.39 2.13
C THR A 281 4.84 -14.95 2.63
N THR A 282 5.62 -14.55 3.63
CA THR A 282 5.63 -13.19 4.18
C THR A 282 6.09 -12.17 3.14
N ALA A 283 7.19 -12.44 2.42
CA ALA A 283 7.71 -11.55 1.37
C ALA A 283 6.68 -11.34 0.25
N VAL A 284 6.06 -12.41 -0.25
CA VAL A 284 5.01 -12.33 -1.28
C VAL A 284 3.80 -11.54 -0.77
N HIS A 285 3.35 -11.79 0.46
CA HIS A 285 2.22 -11.06 1.04
C HIS A 285 2.51 -9.56 1.14
N ARG A 286 3.69 -9.18 1.63
CA ARG A 286 4.09 -7.78 1.77
C ARG A 286 4.26 -7.07 0.43
N LEU A 287 4.79 -7.77 -0.59
CA LEU A 287 4.86 -7.23 -1.95
C LEU A 287 3.46 -7.05 -2.56
N ARG A 288 2.55 -7.99 -2.36
CA ARG A 288 1.16 -7.85 -2.80
C ARG A 288 0.50 -6.62 -2.16
N ALA A 289 0.74 -6.40 -0.85
CA ALA A 289 0.26 -5.21 -0.14
C ALA A 289 0.91 -3.92 -0.66
N LEU A 290 2.22 -3.93 -0.94
CA LEU A 290 2.93 -2.78 -1.51
C LEU A 290 2.33 -2.31 -2.84
N PHE A 291 2.01 -3.27 -3.73
CA PHE A 291 1.45 -2.99 -5.06
C PHE A 291 -0.09 -3.00 -5.09
N ASP A 292 -0.74 -3.21 -3.94
CA ASP A 292 -2.21 -3.29 -3.81
C ASP A 292 -2.84 -4.30 -4.79
N LEU A 293 -2.21 -5.49 -4.92
CA LEU A 293 -2.60 -6.50 -5.91
C LEU A 293 -3.85 -7.32 -5.51
N ASP A 294 -4.29 -7.21 -4.27
CA ASP A 294 -5.50 -7.89 -3.77
C ASP A 294 -6.76 -7.04 -3.95
N ALA A 295 -6.63 -5.78 -4.37
CA ALA A 295 -7.75 -4.89 -4.65
C ALA A 295 -8.57 -5.35 -5.86
N ASP A 296 -9.85 -5.00 -5.84
CA ASP A 296 -10.75 -5.09 -6.99
C ASP A 296 -10.88 -3.70 -7.63
N PRO A 297 -10.12 -3.40 -8.70
CA PRO A 297 -10.13 -2.09 -9.32
C PRO A 297 -11.45 -1.78 -10.03
N ASP A 298 -12.16 -2.81 -10.52
CA ASP A 298 -13.40 -2.61 -11.28
C ASP A 298 -14.46 -1.98 -10.38
N ALA A 299 -14.54 -2.41 -9.11
CA ALA A 299 -15.44 -1.81 -8.13
C ALA A 299 -15.09 -0.36 -7.78
N VAL A 300 -13.80 -0.10 -7.63
CA VAL A 300 -13.30 1.25 -7.35
C VAL A 300 -13.57 2.17 -8.53
N ASP A 301 -13.24 1.71 -9.74
CA ASP A 301 -13.35 2.48 -10.97
C ASP A 301 -14.82 2.70 -11.39
N GLU A 302 -15.72 1.75 -11.11
CA GLU A 302 -17.16 1.93 -11.32
C GLU A 302 -17.71 3.07 -10.47
N GLN A 303 -17.44 3.09 -9.17
CA GLN A 303 -17.94 4.12 -8.27
C GLN A 303 -17.29 5.48 -8.49
N LEU A 304 -15.95 5.55 -8.54
CA LEU A 304 -15.25 6.81 -8.74
C LEU A 304 -15.39 7.33 -10.18
N GLY A 305 -15.63 6.43 -11.15
CA GLY A 305 -15.89 6.75 -12.55
C GLY A 305 -17.24 7.42 -12.80
N ALA A 306 -18.21 7.21 -11.91
CA ALA A 306 -19.50 7.88 -11.92
C ALA A 306 -19.47 9.30 -11.30
N ASP A 307 -18.40 9.64 -10.57
CA ASP A 307 -18.25 10.95 -9.93
C ASP A 307 -17.97 12.05 -10.97
N PRO A 308 -18.66 13.21 -10.92
CA PRO A 308 -18.48 14.27 -11.90
C PRO A 308 -17.05 14.83 -11.97
N LEU A 309 -16.33 14.85 -10.84
CA LEU A 309 -14.96 15.38 -10.75
C LEU A 309 -13.92 14.36 -11.19
N LEU A 310 -14.02 13.11 -10.70
CA LEU A 310 -13.01 12.08 -10.90
C LEU A 310 -13.25 11.24 -12.16
N GLY A 311 -14.48 11.18 -12.68
CA GLY A 311 -14.87 10.21 -13.72
C GLY A 311 -14.05 10.29 -15.00
N ALA A 312 -13.71 11.48 -15.48
CA ALA A 312 -12.85 11.65 -16.66
C ALA A 312 -11.43 11.08 -16.40
N HIS A 313 -10.86 11.35 -15.23
CA HIS A 313 -9.55 10.86 -14.83
C HIS A 313 -9.54 9.33 -14.64
N VAL A 314 -10.63 8.77 -14.10
CA VAL A 314 -10.79 7.31 -13.96
C VAL A 314 -10.78 6.62 -15.32
N ARG A 315 -11.58 7.13 -16.28
CA ARG A 315 -11.63 6.57 -17.65
C ARG A 315 -10.31 6.69 -18.40
N ALA A 316 -9.57 7.77 -18.19
CA ALA A 316 -8.26 7.96 -18.82
C ALA A 316 -7.19 7.03 -18.24
N ARG A 317 -7.30 6.64 -16.96
CA ARG A 317 -6.31 5.82 -16.24
C ARG A 317 -7.01 4.75 -15.38
N PRO A 318 -7.57 3.70 -15.99
CA PRO A 318 -8.23 2.62 -15.25
C PRO A 318 -7.21 1.81 -14.45
N GLY A 319 -7.64 1.26 -13.31
CA GLY A 319 -6.82 0.35 -12.50
C GLY A 319 -5.74 1.03 -11.65
N LEU A 320 -5.89 2.32 -11.36
CA LEU A 320 -5.00 3.01 -10.42
C LEU A 320 -5.17 2.41 -9.02
N ARG A 321 -4.05 2.08 -8.37
CA ARG A 321 -4.00 1.41 -7.07
C ARG A 321 -3.72 2.38 -5.92
N SER A 322 -3.99 1.91 -4.69
CA SER A 322 -3.59 2.56 -3.43
C SER A 322 -2.41 1.80 -2.82
N PRO A 323 -1.16 2.09 -3.23
CA PRO A 323 0.00 1.30 -2.80
C PRO A 323 0.20 1.36 -1.28
N GLY A 324 0.33 0.17 -0.69
CA GLY A 324 0.66 0.00 0.72
C GLY A 324 2.16 0.14 1.01
N HIS A 325 2.65 -0.68 1.94
CA HIS A 325 4.07 -0.76 2.28
C HIS A 325 4.46 -2.18 2.70
N VAL A 326 5.75 -2.52 2.60
CA VAL A 326 6.25 -3.85 3.03
C VAL A 326 6.53 -3.90 4.52
N ASP A 327 6.81 -2.76 5.15
CA ASP A 327 7.09 -2.63 6.58
C ASP A 327 6.36 -1.40 7.14
N PRO A 328 5.38 -1.59 8.01
CA PRO A 328 4.61 -0.49 8.58
C PRO A 328 5.44 0.43 9.49
N HIS A 329 6.49 -0.08 10.15
CA HIS A 329 7.38 0.74 10.97
C HIS A 329 8.25 1.66 10.09
N GLU A 330 8.83 1.13 9.01
CA GLU A 330 9.52 1.94 8.00
C GLU A 330 8.61 3.06 7.49
N LEU A 331 7.37 2.72 7.13
CA LEU A 331 6.42 3.73 6.63
C LEU A 331 6.11 4.80 7.68
N ALA A 332 5.96 4.43 8.96
CA ALA A 332 5.69 5.36 10.05
C ALA A 332 6.84 6.36 10.23
N VAL A 333 8.07 5.89 10.21
CA VAL A 333 9.27 6.75 10.22
C VAL A 333 9.25 7.70 9.03
N ARG A 334 9.03 7.18 7.82
CA ARG A 334 8.99 7.98 6.58
C ARG A 334 7.88 9.02 6.58
N ALA A 335 6.72 8.72 7.21
CA ALA A 335 5.62 9.67 7.35
C ALA A 335 6.01 10.86 8.23
N VAL A 336 6.73 10.64 9.36
CA VAL A 336 7.24 11.72 10.20
C VAL A 336 8.32 12.53 9.48
N LEU A 337 9.23 11.88 8.76
CA LEU A 337 10.24 12.58 7.95
C LEU A 337 9.61 13.46 6.88
N GLY A 338 8.44 13.07 6.36
CA GLY A 338 7.69 13.79 5.33
C GLY A 338 6.84 14.95 5.84
N GLN A 339 6.71 15.16 7.15
CA GLN A 339 5.93 16.27 7.70
C GLN A 339 6.49 17.62 7.26
N GLN A 340 5.65 18.45 6.62
CA GLN A 340 5.98 19.83 6.24
C GLN A 340 7.23 19.99 5.35
N VAL A 341 7.57 18.97 4.58
CA VAL A 341 8.69 19.03 3.62
C VAL A 341 8.28 18.37 2.29
N THR A 342 9.05 18.63 1.24
CA THR A 342 8.84 17.98 -0.06
C THR A 342 9.17 16.48 0.02
N VAL A 343 8.60 15.67 -0.88
CA VAL A 343 8.89 14.23 -0.97
C VAL A 343 10.39 13.98 -1.20
N VAL A 344 11.05 14.84 -1.99
CA VAL A 344 12.50 14.76 -2.24
C VAL A 344 13.31 15.00 -0.96
N ALA A 345 12.94 16.01 -0.16
CA ALA A 345 13.60 16.29 1.11
C ALA A 345 13.39 15.14 2.12
N ALA A 346 12.17 14.61 2.20
CA ALA A 346 11.86 13.44 3.05
C ALA A 346 12.69 12.22 2.66
N ARG A 347 12.82 11.94 1.34
CA ARG A 347 13.66 10.87 0.81
C ARG A 347 15.13 11.05 1.20
N THR A 348 15.67 12.28 1.08
CA THR A 348 17.05 12.58 1.48
C THR A 348 17.29 12.34 2.97
N LEU A 349 16.34 12.74 3.83
CA LEU A 349 16.42 12.46 5.27
C LEU A 349 16.38 10.95 5.55
N ALA A 350 15.48 10.22 4.90
CA ALA A 350 15.38 8.77 5.02
C ALA A 350 16.68 8.06 4.58
N ALA A 351 17.30 8.52 3.48
CA ALA A 351 18.58 8.00 2.98
C ALA A 351 19.71 8.19 3.99
N ARG A 352 19.79 9.36 4.64
CA ARG A 352 20.79 9.63 5.70
C ARG A 352 20.61 8.69 6.90
N LEU A 353 19.37 8.48 7.34
CA LEU A 353 19.08 7.53 8.43
C LEU A 353 19.41 6.10 8.02
N ALA A 354 19.02 5.69 6.81
CA ALA A 354 19.36 4.37 6.30
C ALA A 354 20.87 4.15 6.22
N ALA A 355 21.62 5.15 5.75
CA ALA A 355 23.08 5.09 5.66
C ALA A 355 23.76 4.93 7.03
N LYS A 356 23.22 5.55 8.07
CA LYS A 356 23.85 5.53 9.40
C LYS A 356 23.36 4.39 10.30
N TYR A 357 22.07 4.10 10.29
CA TYR A 357 21.42 3.17 11.23
C TYR A 357 20.90 1.89 10.56
N GLY A 358 20.88 1.83 9.24
CA GLY A 358 20.44 0.65 8.49
C GLY A 358 21.46 -0.47 8.54
N ALA A 359 21.01 -1.71 8.80
CA ALA A 359 21.88 -2.86 8.77
C ALA A 359 22.42 -3.11 7.35
N PRO A 360 23.74 -3.24 7.14
CA PRO A 360 24.30 -3.52 5.82
C PRO A 360 23.89 -4.91 5.34
N LEU A 361 23.69 -5.07 4.04
CA LEU A 361 23.49 -6.39 3.43
C LEU A 361 24.86 -7.08 3.31
N PRO A 362 24.95 -8.39 3.62
CA PRO A 362 26.15 -9.17 3.37
C PRO A 362 26.54 -9.22 1.89
N GLU A 363 25.52 -9.23 1.01
CA GLU A 363 25.65 -9.27 -0.44
C GLU A 363 24.88 -8.13 -1.08
N PRO A 364 25.50 -6.95 -1.30
CA PRO A 364 24.89 -5.84 -2.01
C PRO A 364 24.52 -6.19 -3.45
N SER A 365 23.49 -5.53 -3.99
CA SER A 365 23.03 -5.80 -5.35
C SER A 365 22.55 -4.53 -6.05
N GLY A 366 23.32 -4.04 -7.02
CA GLY A 366 23.07 -2.76 -7.64
C GLY A 366 23.21 -1.63 -6.63
N GLY A 367 22.23 -0.74 -6.56
CA GLY A 367 22.17 0.33 -5.56
C GLY A 367 21.64 -0.11 -4.18
N LEU A 368 21.33 -1.41 -3.98
CA LEU A 368 20.80 -1.92 -2.73
C LEU A 368 21.93 -2.51 -1.88
N ASP A 369 22.22 -1.88 -0.74
CA ASP A 369 23.34 -2.25 0.12
C ASP A 369 22.97 -2.41 1.60
N ARG A 370 21.73 -2.08 1.99
CA ARG A 370 21.28 -2.11 3.39
C ARG A 370 19.78 -2.31 3.57
N LEU A 371 19.38 -2.68 4.77
CA LEU A 371 18.00 -2.62 5.22
C LEU A 371 17.66 -1.23 5.75
N PHE A 372 16.37 -0.87 5.73
CA PHE A 372 15.92 0.33 6.43
C PHE A 372 16.11 0.12 7.96
N PRO A 373 16.45 1.18 8.72
CA PRO A 373 16.64 1.07 10.18
C PRO A 373 15.40 0.57 10.90
N THR A 374 15.59 -0.26 11.92
CA THR A 374 14.49 -0.69 12.79
C THR A 374 14.01 0.46 13.67
N ALA A 375 12.77 0.38 14.15
CA ALA A 375 12.24 1.35 15.10
C ALA A 375 13.10 1.41 16.38
N ALA A 376 13.59 0.27 16.88
CA ALA A 376 14.49 0.23 18.03
C ALA A 376 15.79 1.01 17.79
N ALA A 377 16.45 0.79 16.63
CA ALA A 377 17.68 1.51 16.31
C ALA A 377 17.48 3.04 16.18
N LEU A 378 16.29 3.48 15.76
CA LEU A 378 15.95 4.91 15.64
C LEU A 378 15.43 5.52 16.95
N ALA A 379 14.89 4.73 17.88
CA ALA A 379 14.55 5.19 19.23
C ALA A 379 15.80 5.64 19.99
N ASP A 380 16.93 4.93 19.78
CA ASP A 380 18.22 5.20 20.40
C ASP A 380 19.13 6.11 19.56
N ALA A 381 18.61 6.67 18.45
CA ALA A 381 19.42 7.50 17.55
C ALA A 381 19.86 8.82 18.21
N ASP A 382 21.13 9.20 17.99
CA ASP A 382 21.66 10.47 18.47
C ASP A 382 20.86 11.64 17.83
N PRO A 383 20.25 12.53 18.62
CA PRO A 383 19.56 13.71 18.10
C PRO A 383 20.42 14.60 17.19
N ALA A 384 21.76 14.57 17.31
CA ALA A 384 22.67 15.29 16.43
C ALA A 384 22.61 14.81 14.98
N ASP A 385 22.31 13.52 14.75
CA ASP A 385 22.22 12.91 13.43
C ASP A 385 20.92 13.22 12.69
N LEU A 386 19.92 13.67 13.45
CA LEU A 386 18.61 13.98 12.92
C LEU A 386 18.59 15.42 12.39
N ALA A 387 18.87 15.64 11.12
CA ALA A 387 18.90 16.95 10.47
C ALA A 387 17.47 17.54 10.30
N MET A 388 16.78 17.80 11.42
CA MET A 388 15.41 18.31 11.44
C MET A 388 15.14 19.14 12.72
N PRO A 389 14.04 19.94 12.77
CA PRO A 389 13.67 20.71 13.96
C PRO A 389 13.47 19.83 15.21
N ALA A 390 13.78 20.36 16.38
CA ALA A 390 13.74 19.63 17.66
C ALA A 390 12.38 18.97 17.96
N ALA A 391 11.27 19.63 17.61
CA ALA A 391 9.93 19.05 17.79
C ALA A 391 9.73 17.77 16.94
N ARG A 392 10.22 17.78 15.70
CA ARG A 392 10.15 16.61 14.82
C ARG A 392 11.11 15.50 15.24
N LYS A 393 12.29 15.84 15.79
CA LYS A 393 13.19 14.85 16.42
C LYS A 393 12.47 14.09 17.53
N ARG A 394 11.84 14.83 18.47
CA ARG A 394 11.06 14.22 19.56
C ARG A 394 9.89 13.37 19.05
N ALA A 395 9.17 13.83 18.03
CA ALA A 395 8.09 13.05 17.42
C ALA A 395 8.60 11.75 16.80
N LEU A 396 9.75 11.79 16.11
CA LEU A 396 10.36 10.61 15.50
C LEU A 396 10.84 9.61 16.55
N THR A 397 11.64 10.04 17.53
CA THR A 397 12.17 9.15 18.58
C THR A 397 11.05 8.59 19.46
N GLY A 398 10.04 9.41 19.81
CA GLY A 398 8.87 8.96 20.57
C GLY A 398 8.03 7.93 19.82
N LEU A 399 7.79 8.14 18.52
CA LEU A 399 7.12 7.15 17.69
C LEU A 399 7.93 5.86 17.61
N CYS A 400 9.24 5.96 17.39
CA CYS A 400 10.11 4.79 17.29
C CYS A 400 10.17 3.99 18.60
N ALA A 401 10.22 4.66 19.74
CA ALA A 401 10.14 4.02 21.05
C ALA A 401 8.81 3.28 21.22
N ALA A 402 7.68 3.94 20.96
CA ALA A 402 6.35 3.34 21.05
C ALA A 402 6.17 2.12 20.14
N LEU A 403 6.73 2.15 18.93
CA LEU A 403 6.73 1.02 18.00
C LEU A 403 7.62 -0.14 18.48
N ALA A 404 8.80 0.17 19.04
CA ALA A 404 9.74 -0.82 19.54
C ALA A 404 9.21 -1.52 20.82
N GLU A 405 8.56 -0.78 21.69
CA GLU A 405 7.92 -1.28 22.92
C GLU A 405 6.59 -2.02 22.64
N GLY A 406 5.99 -1.81 21.45
CA GLY A 406 4.70 -2.37 21.07
C GLY A 406 3.49 -1.68 21.69
N SER A 407 3.65 -0.50 22.31
CA SER A 407 2.56 0.35 22.80
C SER A 407 1.76 0.94 21.64
N VAL A 408 2.36 1.16 20.48
CA VAL A 408 1.70 1.40 19.18
C VAL A 408 1.93 0.22 18.26
N ARG A 409 0.87 -0.31 17.69
CA ARG A 409 0.92 -1.43 16.75
C ARG A 409 0.38 -1.01 15.40
N LEU A 410 1.09 -1.44 14.33
CA LEU A 410 0.73 -1.15 12.93
C LEU A 410 0.69 -2.42 12.07
N ASP A 411 0.67 -3.61 12.69
CA ASP A 411 0.55 -4.87 11.95
C ASP A 411 -0.86 -5.04 11.33
N GLY A 412 -0.98 -5.93 10.36
CA GLY A 412 -2.25 -6.18 9.65
C GLY A 412 -3.42 -6.65 10.52
N GLY A 413 -3.15 -7.00 11.79
CA GLY A 413 -4.15 -7.46 12.76
C GLY A 413 -4.68 -6.38 13.70
N VAL A 414 -4.16 -5.16 13.65
CA VAL A 414 -4.58 -4.10 14.55
C VAL A 414 -5.97 -3.57 14.17
N ASP A 415 -6.73 -3.14 15.17
CA ASP A 415 -7.92 -2.34 14.97
C ASP A 415 -7.52 -0.93 14.49
N ARG A 416 -8.08 -0.47 13.38
CA ARG A 416 -7.68 0.80 12.74
C ARG A 416 -8.01 2.02 13.58
N GLU A 417 -9.15 2.01 14.28
CA GLU A 417 -9.56 3.11 15.15
C GLU A 417 -8.69 3.15 16.41
N GLN A 418 -8.40 1.99 17.00
CA GLN A 418 -7.49 1.91 18.15
C GLN A 418 -6.08 2.37 17.75
N ALA A 419 -5.54 1.90 16.63
CA ALA A 419 -4.24 2.35 16.14
C ALA A 419 -4.20 3.86 15.87
N ALA A 420 -5.30 4.42 15.36
CA ALA A 420 -5.42 5.87 15.16
C ALA A 420 -5.41 6.63 16.50
N ALA A 421 -6.13 6.13 17.51
CA ALA A 421 -6.15 6.73 18.84
C ALA A 421 -4.75 6.67 19.50
N ASP A 422 -4.08 5.52 19.45
CA ASP A 422 -2.74 5.32 20.00
C ASP A 422 -1.70 6.24 19.34
N LEU A 423 -1.77 6.37 18.00
CA LEU A 423 -0.90 7.29 17.25
C LEU A 423 -1.17 8.76 17.59
N LEU A 424 -2.45 9.19 17.70
CA LEU A 424 -2.81 10.57 18.01
C LEU A 424 -2.38 10.97 19.45
N ALA A 425 -2.22 10.01 20.35
CA ALA A 425 -1.72 10.25 21.70
C ALA A 425 -0.23 10.61 21.71
N LEU A 426 0.52 10.33 20.65
CA LEU A 426 1.95 10.63 20.57
C LEU A 426 2.19 12.11 20.23
N PRO A 427 3.06 12.82 20.97
CA PRO A 427 3.41 14.20 20.68
C PRO A 427 3.99 14.37 19.27
N GLY A 428 3.42 15.29 18.48
CA GLY A 428 3.87 15.59 17.12
C GLY A 428 3.32 14.67 16.03
N ILE A 429 2.45 13.74 16.38
CA ILE A 429 1.70 12.91 15.43
C ILE A 429 0.29 13.50 15.28
N GLY A 430 0.01 14.09 14.13
CA GLY A 430 -1.27 14.74 13.83
C GLY A 430 -2.18 13.91 12.92
N PRO A 431 -3.42 14.42 12.66
CA PRO A 431 -4.43 13.72 11.86
C PRO A 431 -3.95 13.32 10.45
N TRP A 432 -3.12 14.15 9.81
CA TRP A 432 -2.56 13.84 8.50
C TRP A 432 -1.65 12.59 8.55
N THR A 433 -0.75 12.53 9.53
CA THR A 433 0.17 11.39 9.70
C THR A 433 -0.61 10.11 10.00
N VAL A 434 -1.60 10.19 10.89
CA VAL A 434 -2.47 9.07 11.23
C VAL A 434 -3.26 8.59 10.01
N GLY A 435 -3.90 9.50 9.27
CA GLY A 435 -4.62 9.16 8.05
C GLY A 435 -3.71 8.51 7.01
N TYR A 436 -2.52 9.07 6.79
CA TYR A 436 -1.54 8.50 5.85
C TYR A 436 -1.12 7.07 6.25
N LEU A 437 -0.90 6.80 7.54
CA LEU A 437 -0.57 5.47 8.05
C LEU A 437 -1.76 4.50 7.98
N ARG A 438 -2.98 4.95 8.28
CA ARG A 438 -4.19 4.13 8.08
C ARG A 438 -4.31 3.69 6.63
N MET A 439 -4.19 4.63 5.71
CA MET A 439 -4.31 4.36 4.27
C MET A 439 -3.26 3.36 3.81
N ARG A 440 -1.97 3.59 4.10
CA ARG A 440 -0.88 2.85 3.48
C ARG A 440 -0.31 1.69 4.32
N ALA A 441 -0.25 1.83 5.66
CA ALA A 441 0.22 0.76 6.53
C ALA A 441 -0.90 -0.23 6.87
N LEU A 442 -2.11 0.28 7.15
CA LEU A 442 -3.24 -0.53 7.59
C LEU A 442 -4.22 -0.89 6.46
N ALA A 443 -3.88 -0.53 5.20
CA ALA A 443 -4.67 -0.80 4.01
C ALA A 443 -6.15 -0.39 4.18
N ASP A 444 -6.38 0.80 4.75
CA ASP A 444 -7.71 1.35 4.91
C ASP A 444 -8.17 1.96 3.57
N PRO A 445 -9.22 1.43 2.92
CA PRO A 445 -9.64 1.92 1.61
C PRO A 445 -10.35 3.27 1.69
N ASP A 446 -10.76 3.70 2.89
CA ASP A 446 -11.68 4.82 3.07
C ASP A 446 -11.12 5.96 3.92
N VAL A 447 -9.88 6.36 3.65
CA VAL A 447 -9.24 7.52 4.29
C VAL A 447 -9.20 8.70 3.34
N PHE A 448 -9.56 9.88 3.84
CA PHE A 448 -9.39 11.15 3.14
C PHE A 448 -8.42 12.06 3.91
N LEU A 449 -7.62 12.82 3.17
CA LEU A 449 -6.57 13.70 3.71
C LEU A 449 -6.84 15.16 3.32
N PRO A 450 -7.80 15.85 3.96
CA PRO A 450 -8.24 17.18 3.52
C PRO A 450 -7.17 18.26 3.64
N GLY A 451 -6.19 18.09 4.53
CA GLY A 451 -5.07 19.00 4.72
C GLY A 451 -3.82 18.68 3.88
N ASP A 452 -3.88 17.67 3.02
CA ASP A 452 -2.75 17.26 2.19
C ASP A 452 -2.54 18.21 1.00
N ALA A 453 -1.29 18.64 0.79
CA ALA A 453 -0.96 19.57 -0.29
C ALA A 453 -1.20 18.95 -1.69
N GLY A 454 -0.87 17.68 -1.87
CA GLY A 454 -1.11 16.97 -3.13
C GLY A 454 -2.60 16.80 -3.42
N VAL A 455 -3.41 16.50 -2.40
CA VAL A 455 -4.88 16.45 -2.52
C VAL A 455 -5.43 17.81 -2.94
N ARG A 456 -4.98 18.89 -2.29
CA ARG A 456 -5.38 20.25 -2.65
C ARG A 456 -5.01 20.60 -4.11
N HIS A 457 -3.79 20.31 -4.51
CA HIS A 457 -3.33 20.59 -5.88
C HIS A 457 -4.08 19.74 -6.91
N GLY A 458 -4.39 18.48 -6.58
CA GLY A 458 -5.19 17.62 -7.44
C GLY A 458 -6.63 18.12 -7.62
N LEU A 459 -7.28 18.56 -6.54
CA LEU A 459 -8.61 19.18 -6.61
C LEU A 459 -8.60 20.41 -7.52
N ILE A 460 -7.63 21.31 -7.33
CA ILE A 460 -7.48 22.51 -8.16
C ILE A 460 -7.24 22.13 -9.64
N ALA A 461 -6.37 21.15 -9.90
CA ALA A 461 -6.08 20.67 -11.25
C ALA A 461 -7.30 20.09 -11.96
N LEU A 462 -8.25 19.54 -11.20
CA LEU A 462 -9.53 19.03 -11.70
C LEU A 462 -10.66 20.09 -11.68
N GLY A 463 -10.37 21.35 -11.33
CA GLY A 463 -11.33 22.45 -11.34
C GLY A 463 -12.21 22.56 -10.09
N ALA A 464 -11.83 21.91 -8.97
CA ALA A 464 -12.54 21.97 -7.71
C ALA A 464 -11.85 22.89 -6.69
N ALA A 465 -12.59 23.28 -5.62
CA ALA A 465 -12.04 24.04 -4.52
C ALA A 465 -11.04 23.21 -3.70
N GLY A 466 -9.87 23.79 -3.41
CA GLY A 466 -8.78 23.13 -2.67
C GLY A 466 -8.79 23.37 -1.17
N ASP A 467 -9.77 24.08 -0.60
CA ASP A 467 -9.83 24.28 0.84
C ASP A 467 -10.31 23.00 1.57
N PRO A 468 -9.84 22.74 2.80
CA PRO A 468 -10.10 21.48 3.49
C PRO A 468 -11.58 21.19 3.75
N LYS A 469 -12.42 22.22 3.96
CA LYS A 469 -13.84 22.06 4.25
C LYS A 469 -14.61 21.62 3.00
N SER A 470 -14.42 22.31 1.88
CA SER A 470 -15.00 21.95 0.59
C SER A 470 -14.51 20.59 0.11
N ALA A 471 -13.21 20.32 0.26
CA ALA A 471 -12.61 19.04 -0.06
C ALA A 471 -13.25 17.89 0.72
N THR A 472 -13.48 18.06 2.02
CA THR A 472 -14.14 17.06 2.87
C THR A 472 -15.58 16.79 2.43
N THR A 473 -16.31 17.84 2.06
CA THR A 473 -17.69 17.72 1.56
C THR A 473 -17.72 16.95 0.24
N THR A 474 -16.86 17.31 -0.71
CA THR A 474 -16.73 16.61 -2.00
C THR A 474 -16.37 15.12 -1.80
N ALA A 475 -15.47 14.82 -0.87
CA ALA A 475 -15.02 13.44 -0.63
C ALA A 475 -16.09 12.52 -0.01
N GLN A 476 -17.24 13.02 0.42
CA GLN A 476 -18.30 12.18 0.96
C GLN A 476 -18.89 11.22 -0.07
N THR A 477 -18.95 11.63 -1.34
CA THR A 477 -19.45 10.79 -2.44
C THR A 477 -18.49 9.67 -2.83
N TRP A 478 -17.22 9.75 -2.41
CA TRP A 478 -16.18 8.78 -2.75
C TRP A 478 -16.07 7.60 -1.76
N ALA A 479 -16.80 7.67 -0.63
CA ALA A 479 -16.83 6.55 0.30
C ALA A 479 -17.47 5.30 -0.38
N PRO A 480 -16.92 4.09 -0.16
CA PRO A 480 -15.86 3.71 0.76
C PRO A 480 -14.44 3.69 0.14
N TRP A 481 -14.20 4.41 -0.97
CA TRP A 481 -12.96 4.37 -1.75
C TRP A 481 -12.14 5.65 -1.69
N ARG A 482 -12.28 6.42 -0.57
CA ARG A 482 -11.60 7.73 -0.42
C ARG A 482 -10.08 7.65 -0.52
N SER A 483 -9.46 6.54 -0.11
CA SER A 483 -8.01 6.33 -0.26
C SER A 483 -7.60 6.26 -1.73
N TYR A 484 -8.39 5.61 -2.57
CA TYR A 484 -8.15 5.57 -4.02
C TYR A 484 -8.38 6.94 -4.66
N ALA A 485 -9.40 7.67 -4.22
CA ALA A 485 -9.61 9.07 -4.65
C ALA A 485 -8.41 9.96 -4.31
N VAL A 486 -7.80 9.81 -3.11
CA VAL A 486 -6.57 10.53 -2.73
C VAL A 486 -5.44 10.21 -3.71
N HIS A 487 -5.21 8.95 -4.06
CA HIS A 487 -4.19 8.58 -5.04
C HIS A 487 -4.46 9.12 -6.43
N ARG A 488 -5.73 9.19 -6.87
CA ARG A 488 -6.11 9.84 -8.13
C ARG A 488 -5.86 11.34 -8.13
N LEU A 489 -6.14 12.01 -7.01
CA LEU A 489 -5.82 13.43 -6.84
C LEU A 489 -4.31 13.69 -6.86
N TRP A 490 -3.51 12.83 -6.24
CA TRP A 490 -2.03 12.92 -6.33
C TRP A 490 -1.54 12.71 -7.76
N ALA A 491 -2.13 11.79 -8.52
CA ALA A 491 -1.82 11.59 -9.93
C ALA A 491 -2.17 12.81 -10.78
N ALA A 492 -3.34 13.42 -10.56
CA ALA A 492 -3.76 14.63 -11.24
C ALA A 492 -2.84 15.83 -10.94
N ALA A 493 -2.44 16.00 -9.66
CA ALA A 493 -1.48 17.03 -9.25
C ALA A 493 -0.13 16.86 -9.94
N SER A 494 0.37 15.62 -10.03
CA SER A 494 1.66 15.31 -10.67
C SER A 494 1.62 15.59 -12.18
N ALA A 495 0.53 15.22 -12.86
CA ALA A 495 0.34 15.49 -14.28
C ALA A 495 0.27 16.99 -14.59
N ALA A 496 -0.46 17.75 -13.78
CA ALA A 496 -0.55 19.22 -13.92
C ALA A 496 0.82 19.90 -13.69
N GLY A 497 1.60 19.42 -12.71
CA GLY A 497 2.96 19.91 -12.45
C GLY A 497 3.93 19.63 -13.60
N ALA A 498 3.85 18.46 -14.21
CA ALA A 498 4.65 18.10 -15.37
C ALA A 498 4.30 18.96 -16.59
N ALA A 499 3.03 19.15 -16.91
CA ALA A 499 2.57 19.99 -18.00
C ALA A 499 2.98 21.47 -17.82
N ALA A 500 2.94 21.99 -16.59
CA ALA A 500 3.40 23.34 -16.28
C ALA A 500 4.92 23.48 -16.49
N ALA A 501 5.72 22.47 -16.13
CA ALA A 501 7.16 22.47 -16.33
C ALA A 501 7.53 22.39 -17.82
N GLU A 502 6.84 21.58 -18.61
CA GLU A 502 7.02 21.50 -20.07
C GLU A 502 6.66 22.81 -20.75
N SER A 503 5.55 23.45 -20.35
CA SER A 503 5.14 24.76 -20.87
C SER A 503 6.15 25.85 -20.54
N ALA A 504 6.76 25.82 -19.36
CA ALA A 504 7.80 26.75 -18.96
C ALA A 504 9.12 26.53 -19.72
N ALA A 505 9.46 25.28 -20.03
CA ALA A 505 10.66 24.94 -20.81
C ALA A 505 10.52 25.22 -22.32
N GLY A 506 9.30 25.26 -22.83
CA GLY A 506 8.96 25.53 -24.23
C GLY A 506 8.79 26.99 -24.60
N ILE A 507 8.98 27.94 -23.69
CA ILE A 507 9.01 29.38 -24.01
C ILE A 507 10.40 29.69 -24.59
N PRO A 508 10.54 29.99 -25.92
CA PRO A 508 11.82 30.45 -26.45
C PRO A 508 12.17 31.75 -25.74
N GLU A 509 13.40 31.86 -25.26
CA GLU A 509 13.94 33.15 -24.81
C GLU A 509 13.64 34.15 -25.89
N ALA A 510 12.81 35.16 -25.56
CA ALA A 510 12.57 36.28 -26.45
C ALA A 510 13.90 36.93 -26.72
N GLY A 511 14.43 36.67 -27.91
CA GLY A 511 15.67 37.25 -28.37
C GLY A 511 15.62 38.78 -28.22
N THR A 512 16.47 39.29 -27.39
CA THR A 512 16.81 40.72 -27.35
C THR A 512 17.59 41.04 -28.61
N ASP A 513 16.92 41.07 -29.76
CA ASP A 513 17.43 41.77 -30.94
C ASP A 513 17.27 43.29 -30.72
N LEU A 514 18.26 43.89 -30.08
CA LEU A 514 18.51 45.32 -30.18
C LEU A 514 19.30 45.55 -31.49
N PRO A 515 18.84 46.41 -32.40
CA PRO A 515 19.55 46.72 -33.62
C PRO A 515 20.87 47.43 -33.27
N PRO A 516 21.96 47.23 -34.05
CA PRO A 516 23.23 47.89 -33.81
C PRO A 516 23.12 49.36 -34.13
N THR A 517 23.14 50.23 -33.11
CA THR A 517 23.38 51.66 -33.29
C THR A 517 24.85 51.86 -33.62
N GLY A 518 25.11 52.13 -34.89
CA GLY A 518 26.39 52.62 -35.35
C GLY A 518 26.71 54.02 -34.79
N VAL A 519 27.81 54.12 -34.07
CA VAL A 519 28.42 55.40 -33.80
C VAL A 519 29.90 55.30 -34.18
N THR A 520 30.27 56.17 -35.16
CA THR A 520 31.56 56.44 -35.74
C THR A 520 32.56 56.92 -34.72
N ASN A 521 33.82 56.41 -34.87
CA ASN A 521 35.03 56.84 -34.23
C ASN A 521 35.38 58.34 -34.53
N SER A 522 35.71 59.12 -33.50
CA SER A 522 36.66 60.21 -33.65
C SER A 522 37.58 60.31 -32.42
N ARG A 523 38.88 60.25 -32.73
CA ARG A 523 40.04 60.40 -31.83
C ARG A 523 40.16 61.81 -31.25
N ALA A 524 40.55 61.91 -29.95
CA ALA A 524 41.56 62.86 -29.43
C ALA A 524 41.80 62.55 -27.95
N ASP A 525 42.88 62.01 -27.67
CA ASP A 525 44.16 62.33 -27.06
C ASP A 525 44.09 63.28 -25.83
N ARG A 526 44.85 62.84 -24.79
CA ARG A 526 45.56 63.57 -23.71
C ARG A 526 45.10 63.29 -22.25
N GLY A 527 46.03 62.69 -21.52
CA GLY A 527 46.52 63.17 -20.24
C GLY A 527 46.23 62.37 -19.01
N ALA A 528 47.12 61.53 -18.58
CA ALA A 528 47.34 61.19 -17.18
C ALA A 528 48.01 62.35 -16.42
N PRO A 529 48.25 62.43 -15.08
CA PRO A 529 48.33 61.30 -14.11
C PRO A 529 47.93 61.64 -12.64
N HIS A 530 48.19 60.65 -11.74
CA HIS A 530 48.43 60.74 -10.28
C HIS A 530 47.17 60.93 -9.39
N GLY A 531 47.01 60.28 -8.32
CA GLY A 531 47.81 59.57 -7.36
C GLY A 531 46.99 59.24 -6.10
N ALA A 532 47.41 58.20 -5.49
CA ALA A 532 47.50 57.94 -4.04
C ALA A 532 46.29 57.90 -3.13
N ALA A 533 46.14 56.77 -2.51
CA ALA A 533 46.36 56.44 -1.11
C ALA A 533 45.14 56.01 -0.35
N ARG A 534 45.23 54.77 0.15
CA ARG A 534 44.58 54.25 1.38
C ARG A 534 45.18 54.98 2.63
N PRO A 535 44.54 54.97 3.81
CA PRO A 535 44.56 53.84 4.73
C PRO A 535 43.22 53.67 5.53
N ALA A 536 42.84 52.49 6.00
CA ALA A 536 43.16 51.66 7.15
C ALA A 536 42.63 52.18 8.52
N ALA A 537 41.93 51.23 9.21
CA ALA A 537 41.78 51.05 10.65
C ALA A 537 40.81 52.01 11.38
N GLU A 538 39.98 51.63 12.30
CA GLU A 538 40.19 50.87 13.56
C GLU A 538 38.84 50.69 14.33
N LYS A 539 38.68 49.53 14.94
CA LYS A 539 38.07 49.13 16.22
C LYS A 539 37.32 50.16 17.11
N ALA A 540 36.28 49.71 17.74
CA ALA A 540 36.01 49.58 19.19
C ALA A 540 34.59 49.08 19.41
N GLU A 541 34.40 47.90 19.96
CA GLU A 541 34.09 47.47 21.35
C GLU A 541 33.16 48.40 22.16
N ARG A 542 32.09 47.80 22.64
CA ARG A 542 31.55 47.68 24.01
C ARG A 542 30.03 47.48 23.94
N GLU A 543 29.52 46.41 24.42
CA GLU A 543 29.20 45.92 25.78
C GLU A 543 27.82 46.39 26.31
N THR A 544 27.09 45.38 26.76
CA THR A 544 26.03 45.33 27.79
C THR A 544 24.63 45.91 27.50
N ALA A 545 23.65 45.03 27.42
CA ALA A 545 22.67 44.68 28.47
C ALA A 545 21.93 43.42 28.06
#